data_a74348ef6a1f6d49bcbf00f1f90a055d
#
_entry.id   a74348ef6a1f6d49bcbf00f1f90a055d
#
_cell.length_a   1.000
_cell.length_b   1.000
_cell.length_c   1.000
_cell.angle_alpha   90.00
_cell.angle_beta   90.00
_cell.angle_gamma   90.00
#
_symmetry.space_group_name_H-M   'P 1'
#
loop_
_entity.id
_entity.type
_entity.pdbx_description
1 polymer ?
#
loop_
_entity_poly.entity_id
_entity_poly.type
_entity_poly.pdbx_seq_one_letter_code
_entity_poly.pdbx_strand_id
1 'polypeptide(L)'
;MRNICIVVTARPSYARVKTLLNAIKKHPKLKLSLIVTGSALLDKYGSVINVIKKDGFEPTSIVHILIEGESLLTSAKSTGLGIIELSNTFHNLKPDIVISIADRYETMATAIASSYQNIPVAHIQGGEVTGSIDEKVRHSVTKLSDFHFVSNKDAADRIIKMGENKKNVYISGCPSIDLAKAIENKKVKKNIRLPLKGVGHDVVLDEPYLVVMQHPVTYEWDKAFDHINMTLSAIHELNIQTIWFWPNVDAGSDDSSRAIRIFRENKINNKIRFVKNLPPEEFLILLKSSLCLVGNSSVGIRECSYLGIPVVNIGTRQDGRKRGENVLDVTYDKKTIKNAIL
;
A
#
# COMPACT_ATOMS: atom_id res chain seq x y z
N MET A 1 21.16 -15.59 -18.58
CA MET A 1 20.55 -14.48 -17.81
C MET A 1 19.67 -15.11 -16.74
N ARG A 2 19.77 -14.64 -15.49
CA ARG A 2 18.87 -15.12 -14.42
C ARG A 2 17.51 -14.48 -14.55
N ASN A 3 16.45 -15.29 -14.43
CA ASN A 3 15.06 -14.86 -14.54
C ASN A 3 14.52 -14.46 -13.17
N ILE A 4 14.36 -13.16 -12.96
CA ILE A 4 13.84 -12.57 -11.70
C ILE A 4 12.35 -12.33 -11.87
N CYS A 5 11.54 -13.05 -11.12
CA CYS A 5 10.09 -12.88 -11.11
C CYS A 5 9.65 -11.95 -9.99
N ILE A 6 8.84 -10.95 -10.31
CA ILE A 6 8.22 -10.04 -9.34
C ILE A 6 6.71 -10.13 -9.47
N VAL A 7 6.02 -10.32 -8.33
CA VAL A 7 4.56 -10.39 -8.28
C VAL A 7 4.02 -9.08 -7.70
N VAL A 8 3.27 -8.34 -8.50
CA VAL A 8 2.60 -7.10 -8.11
C VAL A 8 1.12 -7.38 -7.89
N THR A 9 0.64 -7.20 -6.66
CA THR A 9 -0.72 -7.58 -6.25
C THR A 9 -1.64 -6.37 -6.04
N ALA A 10 -1.08 -5.20 -5.78
CA ALA A 10 -1.83 -3.99 -5.43
C ALA A 10 -1.03 -2.72 -5.73
N ARG A 11 -1.70 -1.57 -5.64
CA ARG A 11 -1.06 -0.25 -5.77
C ARG A 11 0.19 -0.08 -4.87
N PRO A 12 0.12 -0.39 -3.56
CA PRO A 12 1.28 -0.22 -2.70
C PRO A 12 2.46 -1.13 -3.07
N SER A 13 2.20 -2.35 -3.56
CA SER A 13 3.27 -3.25 -3.97
C SER A 13 4.01 -2.72 -5.21
N TYR A 14 3.28 -2.14 -6.19
CA TYR A 14 3.92 -1.53 -7.35
C TYR A 14 4.81 -0.34 -6.97
N ALA A 15 4.31 0.59 -6.16
CA ALA A 15 5.08 1.75 -5.71
C ALA A 15 6.41 1.35 -5.04
N ARG A 16 6.39 0.26 -4.28
CA ARG A 16 7.57 -0.26 -3.57
C ARG A 16 8.56 -1.02 -4.44
N VAL A 17 8.15 -1.55 -5.59
CA VAL A 17 9.07 -2.31 -6.48
C VAL A 17 9.47 -1.53 -7.72
N LYS A 18 8.90 -0.37 -8.01
CA LYS A 18 9.14 0.39 -9.24
C LYS A 18 10.64 0.66 -9.49
N THR A 19 11.37 1.07 -8.47
CA THR A 19 12.83 1.30 -8.56
C THR A 19 13.60 0.00 -8.83
N LEU A 20 13.20 -1.09 -8.19
CA LEU A 20 13.77 -2.42 -8.40
C LEU A 20 13.48 -2.96 -9.81
N LEU A 21 12.24 -2.82 -10.31
CA LEU A 21 11.89 -3.18 -11.69
C LEU A 21 12.80 -2.48 -12.70
N ASN A 22 13.04 -1.18 -12.51
CA ASN A 22 13.95 -0.41 -13.34
C ASN A 22 15.41 -0.91 -13.25
N ALA A 23 15.88 -1.26 -12.05
CA ALA A 23 17.22 -1.77 -11.86
C ALA A 23 17.42 -3.13 -12.55
N ILE A 24 16.45 -4.04 -12.41
CA ILE A 24 16.49 -5.35 -13.07
C ILE A 24 16.45 -5.20 -14.60
N LYS A 25 15.54 -4.35 -15.12
CA LYS A 25 15.41 -4.10 -16.57
C LYS A 25 16.67 -3.58 -17.20
N LYS A 26 17.46 -2.77 -16.48
CA LYS A 26 18.73 -2.19 -16.94
C LYS A 26 19.93 -3.15 -16.78
N HIS A 27 19.79 -4.21 -15.99
CA HIS A 27 20.94 -5.07 -15.66
C HIS A 27 21.21 -6.12 -16.76
N PRO A 28 22.43 -6.18 -17.34
CA PRO A 28 22.70 -6.98 -18.54
C PRO A 28 22.60 -8.51 -18.32
N LYS A 29 22.68 -8.98 -17.08
CA LYS A 29 22.66 -10.41 -16.73
C LYS A 29 21.32 -10.88 -16.15
N LEU A 30 20.31 -9.98 -16.02
CA LEU A 30 19.01 -10.29 -15.45
C LEU A 30 17.91 -10.19 -16.53
N LYS A 31 16.89 -11.04 -16.38
CA LYS A 31 15.65 -11.00 -17.15
C LYS A 31 14.52 -10.72 -16.15
N LEU A 32 13.66 -9.77 -16.43
CA LEU A 32 12.48 -9.49 -15.63
C LEU A 32 11.29 -10.31 -16.13
N SER A 33 10.67 -11.07 -15.23
CA SER A 33 9.31 -11.63 -15.40
C SER A 33 8.37 -10.93 -14.43
N LEU A 34 7.48 -10.10 -14.96
CA LEU A 34 6.53 -9.33 -14.16
C LEU A 34 5.16 -9.99 -14.19
N ILE A 35 4.67 -10.41 -13.03
CA ILE A 35 3.30 -10.90 -12.84
C ILE A 35 2.48 -9.80 -12.20
N VAL A 36 1.31 -9.51 -12.77
CA VAL A 36 0.34 -8.58 -12.19
C VAL A 36 -0.93 -9.34 -11.82
N THR A 37 -1.38 -9.18 -10.59
CA THR A 37 -2.49 -9.95 -10.04
C THR A 37 -3.26 -9.12 -8.99
N GLY A 38 -4.29 -9.72 -8.41
CA GLY A 38 -5.04 -9.13 -7.31
C GLY A 38 -5.71 -7.81 -7.67
N SER A 39 -5.75 -6.90 -6.72
CA SER A 39 -6.40 -5.59 -6.90
C SER A 39 -5.68 -4.66 -7.89
N ALA A 40 -4.43 -4.98 -8.29
CA ALA A 40 -3.72 -4.24 -9.33
C ALA A 40 -4.41 -4.30 -10.71
N LEU A 41 -5.27 -5.31 -10.94
CA LEU A 41 -6.03 -5.50 -12.17
C LEU A 41 -7.36 -4.76 -12.21
N LEU A 42 -7.92 -4.40 -11.05
CA LEU A 42 -9.30 -3.94 -10.94
C LEU A 42 -9.46 -2.42 -11.07
N ASP A 43 -10.40 -1.99 -11.90
CA ASP A 43 -10.73 -0.55 -12.07
C ASP A 43 -11.26 0.08 -10.78
N LYS A 44 -11.98 -0.69 -9.97
CA LYS A 44 -12.47 -0.26 -8.64
C LYS A 44 -11.34 0.32 -7.79
N TYR A 45 -10.11 -0.24 -7.91
CA TYR A 45 -8.90 0.18 -7.18
C TYR A 45 -7.90 0.97 -8.03
N GLY A 46 -8.34 1.46 -9.21
CA GLY A 46 -7.60 2.38 -10.08
C GLY A 46 -6.69 1.71 -11.11
N SER A 47 -6.95 0.44 -11.47
CA SER A 47 -6.28 -0.27 -12.59
C SER A 47 -4.77 -0.03 -12.63
N VAL A 48 -4.06 -0.43 -11.58
CA VAL A 48 -2.61 -0.20 -11.43
C VAL A 48 -1.83 -0.75 -12.63
N ILE A 49 -2.33 -1.80 -13.27
CA ILE A 49 -1.76 -2.37 -14.51
C ILE A 49 -1.61 -1.31 -15.62
N ASN A 50 -2.52 -0.33 -15.70
CA ASN A 50 -2.42 0.74 -16.68
C ASN A 50 -1.27 1.72 -16.36
N VAL A 51 -1.00 1.95 -15.07
CA VAL A 51 0.14 2.74 -14.62
C VAL A 51 1.45 2.00 -14.92
N ILE A 52 1.50 0.68 -14.65
CA ILE A 52 2.64 -0.19 -14.94
C ILE A 52 2.99 -0.13 -16.43
N LYS A 53 1.99 -0.27 -17.32
CA LYS A 53 2.19 -0.21 -18.78
C LYS A 53 2.65 1.18 -19.23
N LYS A 54 2.06 2.25 -18.68
CA LYS A 54 2.47 3.63 -18.98
C LYS A 54 3.91 3.91 -18.55
N ASP A 55 4.39 3.27 -17.48
CA ASP A 55 5.77 3.36 -17.02
C ASP A 55 6.75 2.51 -17.87
N GLY A 56 6.26 1.84 -18.93
CA GLY A 56 7.05 1.06 -19.88
C GLY A 56 7.38 -0.37 -19.40
N PHE A 57 6.57 -0.92 -18.50
CA PHE A 57 6.67 -2.32 -18.09
C PHE A 57 5.51 -3.12 -18.67
N GLU A 58 5.84 -4.17 -19.42
CA GLU A 58 4.83 -5.13 -19.90
C GLU A 58 4.76 -6.33 -18.96
N PRO A 59 3.57 -6.66 -18.44
CA PRO A 59 3.38 -7.88 -17.65
C PRO A 59 3.70 -9.13 -18.48
N THR A 60 4.52 -10.01 -17.94
CA THR A 60 4.78 -11.34 -18.52
C THR A 60 3.56 -12.24 -18.37
N SER A 61 2.84 -12.09 -17.25
CA SER A 61 1.59 -12.79 -16.98
C SER A 61 0.62 -11.91 -16.22
N ILE A 62 -0.67 -12.10 -16.49
CA ILE A 62 -1.79 -11.52 -15.76
C ILE A 62 -2.54 -12.68 -15.11
N VAL A 63 -2.73 -12.64 -13.79
CA VAL A 63 -3.29 -13.75 -13.01
C VAL A 63 -4.47 -13.25 -12.18
N HIS A 64 -5.63 -13.83 -12.38
CA HIS A 64 -6.85 -13.45 -11.67
C HIS A 64 -7.05 -14.34 -10.44
N ILE A 65 -7.00 -13.73 -9.25
CA ILE A 65 -7.08 -14.45 -7.97
C ILE A 65 -8.15 -13.89 -7.00
N LEU A 66 -8.75 -12.74 -7.33
CA LEU A 66 -9.71 -12.11 -6.43
C LEU A 66 -11.11 -12.68 -6.60
N ILE A 67 -11.70 -13.07 -5.48
CA ILE A 67 -13.12 -13.37 -5.32
C ILE A 67 -13.78 -12.13 -4.74
N GLU A 68 -14.84 -11.66 -5.36
CA GLU A 68 -15.58 -10.48 -4.93
C GLU A 68 -16.24 -10.68 -3.56
N GLY A 69 -16.52 -9.59 -2.84
CA GLY A 69 -17.23 -9.56 -1.56
C GLY A 69 -16.42 -9.05 -0.36
N GLU A 70 -15.11 -8.80 -0.51
CA GLU A 70 -14.22 -8.08 0.43
C GLU A 70 -14.45 -8.44 1.91
N SER A 71 -14.68 -9.75 2.15
CA SER A 71 -14.90 -10.35 3.45
C SER A 71 -13.70 -11.19 3.90
N LEU A 72 -13.68 -11.57 5.18
CA LEU A 72 -12.66 -12.51 5.69
C LEU A 72 -12.67 -13.83 4.91
N LEU A 73 -13.86 -14.33 4.57
CA LEU A 73 -14.03 -15.57 3.81
C LEU A 73 -13.46 -15.43 2.39
N THR A 74 -13.79 -14.35 1.67
CA THR A 74 -13.31 -14.15 0.30
C THR A 74 -11.82 -13.87 0.25
N SER A 75 -11.23 -13.24 1.28
CA SER A 75 -9.78 -13.08 1.42
C SER A 75 -9.07 -14.43 1.56
N ALA A 76 -9.60 -15.33 2.40
CA ALA A 76 -9.06 -16.69 2.56
C ALA A 76 -9.16 -17.49 1.25
N LYS A 77 -10.33 -17.47 0.59
CA LYS A 77 -10.54 -18.15 -0.69
C LYS A 77 -9.66 -17.58 -1.80
N SER A 78 -9.49 -16.25 -1.88
CA SER A 78 -8.61 -15.59 -2.85
C SER A 78 -7.14 -15.98 -2.63
N THR A 79 -6.71 -16.17 -1.37
CA THR A 79 -5.38 -16.70 -1.06
C THR A 79 -5.21 -18.12 -1.63
N GLY A 80 -6.17 -19.02 -1.41
CA GLY A 80 -6.14 -20.38 -1.95
C GLY A 80 -6.12 -20.40 -3.48
N LEU A 81 -6.98 -19.63 -4.14
CA LEU A 81 -6.98 -19.47 -5.59
C LEU A 81 -5.65 -18.92 -6.09
N GLY A 82 -5.09 -17.95 -5.37
CA GLY A 82 -3.77 -17.38 -5.68
C GLY A 82 -2.65 -18.42 -5.64
N ILE A 83 -2.68 -19.37 -4.70
CA ILE A 83 -1.70 -20.46 -4.63
C ILE A 83 -1.82 -21.34 -5.88
N ILE A 84 -3.03 -21.74 -6.28
CA ILE A 84 -3.27 -22.57 -7.45
C ILE A 84 -2.77 -21.89 -8.73
N GLU A 85 -3.19 -20.65 -8.97
CA GLU A 85 -2.90 -19.94 -10.21
C GLU A 85 -1.42 -19.53 -10.31
N LEU A 86 -0.81 -19.09 -9.21
CA LEU A 86 0.62 -18.76 -9.20
C LEU A 86 1.49 -20.00 -9.32
N SER A 87 1.05 -21.16 -8.79
CA SER A 87 1.78 -22.42 -8.97
C SER A 87 1.88 -22.80 -10.44
N ASN A 88 0.77 -22.73 -11.18
CA ASN A 88 0.77 -22.97 -12.63
C ASN A 88 1.65 -21.95 -13.38
N THR A 89 1.56 -20.68 -12.98
CA THR A 89 2.34 -19.59 -13.59
C THR A 89 3.83 -19.78 -13.39
N PHE A 90 4.28 -20.10 -12.17
CA PHE A 90 5.70 -20.34 -11.87
C PHE A 90 6.23 -21.60 -12.54
N HIS A 91 5.43 -22.68 -12.60
CA HIS A 91 5.78 -23.90 -13.33
C HIS A 91 6.10 -23.61 -14.82
N ASN A 92 5.30 -22.75 -15.46
CA ASN A 92 5.50 -22.38 -16.86
C ASN A 92 6.65 -21.38 -17.05
N LEU A 93 6.80 -20.38 -16.17
CA LEU A 93 7.81 -19.33 -16.28
C LEU A 93 9.20 -19.78 -15.86
N LYS A 94 9.31 -20.78 -14.96
CA LYS A 94 10.56 -21.32 -14.39
C LYS A 94 11.51 -20.21 -13.94
N PRO A 95 11.09 -19.31 -13.01
CA PRO A 95 11.97 -18.25 -12.55
C PRO A 95 13.10 -18.81 -11.68
N ASP A 96 14.27 -18.17 -11.72
CA ASP A 96 15.39 -18.52 -10.84
C ASP A 96 15.19 -18.03 -9.42
N ILE A 97 14.37 -16.99 -9.23
CA ILE A 97 14.00 -16.41 -7.94
C ILE A 97 12.67 -15.65 -8.06
N VAL A 98 11.85 -15.72 -7.03
CA VAL A 98 10.62 -14.93 -6.91
C VAL A 98 10.80 -13.87 -5.83
N ILE A 99 10.45 -12.64 -6.15
CA ILE A 99 10.47 -11.53 -5.20
C ILE A 99 9.05 -11.28 -4.70
N SER A 100 8.86 -11.43 -3.38
CA SER A 100 7.64 -11.08 -2.64
C SER A 100 7.86 -9.80 -1.87
N ILE A 101 6.89 -8.88 -1.91
CA ILE A 101 6.99 -7.61 -1.21
C ILE A 101 5.80 -7.36 -0.30
N ALA A 102 6.10 -6.94 0.92
CA ALA A 102 5.14 -6.54 1.94
C ALA A 102 4.38 -7.72 2.60
N ASP A 103 3.07 -7.57 2.80
CA ASP A 103 2.42 -8.22 3.94
C ASP A 103 0.92 -8.50 3.72
N ARG A 104 0.44 -8.38 2.49
CA ARG A 104 -0.97 -8.66 2.20
C ARG A 104 -1.19 -10.16 1.99
N TYR A 105 -2.43 -10.61 2.11
CA TYR A 105 -2.79 -12.03 1.96
C TYR A 105 -2.35 -12.62 0.60
N GLU A 106 -2.31 -11.83 -0.45
CA GLU A 106 -1.84 -12.27 -1.78
C GLU A 106 -0.33 -12.62 -1.77
N THR A 107 0.45 -11.99 -0.88
CA THR A 107 1.89 -12.30 -0.75
C THR A 107 2.12 -13.67 -0.12
N MET A 108 1.20 -14.14 0.72
CA MET A 108 1.20 -15.51 1.23
C MET A 108 1.09 -16.53 0.10
N ALA A 109 0.15 -16.30 -0.85
CA ALA A 109 0.01 -17.16 -2.01
C ALA A 109 1.30 -17.21 -2.85
N THR A 110 1.94 -16.06 -3.05
CA THR A 110 3.21 -15.96 -3.76
C THR A 110 4.31 -16.80 -3.08
N ALA A 111 4.47 -16.65 -1.78
CA ALA A 111 5.51 -17.35 -1.04
C ALA A 111 5.28 -18.86 -1.00
N ILE A 112 4.05 -19.32 -0.74
CA ILE A 112 3.70 -20.74 -0.73
C ILE A 112 3.94 -21.36 -2.10
N ALA A 113 3.39 -20.76 -3.17
CA ALA A 113 3.50 -21.29 -4.53
C ALA A 113 4.96 -21.42 -5.00
N SER A 114 5.84 -20.49 -4.57
CA SER A 114 7.27 -20.54 -4.87
C SER A 114 7.99 -21.61 -4.07
N SER A 115 7.84 -21.58 -2.73
CA SER A 115 8.59 -22.44 -1.82
C SER A 115 8.30 -23.92 -2.08
N TYR A 116 7.04 -24.31 -2.32
CA TYR A 116 6.69 -25.70 -2.62
C TYR A 116 7.17 -26.19 -3.98
N GLN A 117 7.59 -25.29 -4.88
CA GLN A 117 8.24 -25.64 -6.13
C GLN A 117 9.78 -25.53 -6.07
N ASN A 118 10.35 -25.38 -4.87
CA ASN A 118 11.77 -25.15 -4.65
C ASN A 118 12.35 -23.97 -5.43
N ILE A 119 11.54 -22.93 -5.64
CA ILE A 119 11.98 -21.67 -6.25
C ILE A 119 12.35 -20.73 -5.11
N PRO A 120 13.60 -20.25 -5.04
CA PRO A 120 14.03 -19.34 -3.97
C PRO A 120 13.15 -18.09 -3.90
N VAL A 121 12.83 -17.66 -2.67
CA VAL A 121 12.02 -16.47 -2.42
C VAL A 121 12.89 -15.38 -1.79
N ALA A 122 12.84 -14.19 -2.35
CA ALA A 122 13.40 -12.98 -1.76
C ALA A 122 12.27 -12.11 -1.19
N HIS A 123 12.26 -11.90 0.13
CA HIS A 123 11.25 -11.09 0.81
C HIS A 123 11.76 -9.68 1.08
N ILE A 124 11.04 -8.68 0.56
CA ILE A 124 11.32 -7.27 0.80
C ILE A 124 10.37 -6.73 1.87
N GLN A 125 10.90 -5.97 2.84
CA GLN A 125 10.19 -5.39 3.99
C GLN A 125 9.66 -6.44 4.99
N GLY A 126 10.32 -7.60 5.10
CA GLY A 126 10.11 -8.53 6.19
C GLY A 126 10.52 -7.97 7.55
N GLY A 127 10.09 -8.61 8.63
CA GLY A 127 10.50 -8.29 10.00
C GLY A 127 9.88 -7.03 10.62
N GLU A 128 9.06 -6.26 9.90
CA GLU A 128 8.30 -5.15 10.48
C GLU A 128 7.07 -5.67 11.25
N VAL A 129 6.53 -4.84 12.16
CA VAL A 129 5.31 -5.13 12.93
C VAL A 129 4.16 -4.23 12.48
N THR A 130 2.92 -4.62 12.73
CA THR A 130 1.70 -3.82 12.50
C THR A 130 0.57 -4.29 13.40
N GLY A 131 -0.47 -3.46 13.60
CA GLY A 131 -1.65 -3.80 14.36
C GLY A 131 -2.73 -4.56 13.57
N SER A 132 -2.37 -5.35 12.54
CA SER A 132 -3.33 -6.08 11.70
C SER A 132 -2.85 -7.49 11.37
N ILE A 133 -3.70 -8.28 10.68
CA ILE A 133 -3.35 -9.61 10.16
C ILE A 133 -2.09 -9.59 9.29
N ASP A 134 -1.78 -8.45 8.69
CA ASP A 134 -0.61 -8.27 7.83
C ASP A 134 0.70 -8.64 8.53
N GLU A 135 0.78 -8.51 9.86
CA GLU A 135 1.95 -8.94 10.64
C GLU A 135 2.14 -10.45 10.57
N LYS A 136 1.07 -11.23 10.78
CA LYS A 136 1.13 -12.70 10.71
C LYS A 136 1.51 -13.13 9.30
N VAL A 137 0.91 -12.53 8.27
CA VAL A 137 1.24 -12.79 6.86
C VAL A 137 2.71 -12.50 6.60
N ARG A 138 3.20 -11.33 7.01
CA ARG A 138 4.60 -10.91 6.82
C ARG A 138 5.57 -11.88 7.46
N HIS A 139 5.31 -12.31 8.69
CA HIS A 139 6.20 -13.26 9.38
C HIS A 139 6.14 -14.65 8.77
N SER A 140 4.98 -15.11 8.30
CA SER A 140 4.86 -16.37 7.58
C SER A 140 5.61 -16.32 6.23
N VAL A 141 5.48 -15.23 5.47
CA VAL A 141 6.25 -15.04 4.24
C VAL A 141 7.76 -14.99 4.53
N THR A 142 8.18 -14.36 5.63
CA THR A 142 9.58 -14.41 6.08
C THR A 142 10.05 -15.85 6.26
N LYS A 143 9.28 -16.72 6.93
CA LYS A 143 9.63 -18.12 7.17
C LYS A 143 9.66 -18.99 5.90
N LEU A 144 8.97 -18.58 4.86
CA LEU A 144 8.96 -19.24 3.55
C LEU A 144 10.01 -18.68 2.58
N SER A 145 10.83 -17.71 3.04
CA SER A 145 11.78 -17.00 2.18
C SER A 145 13.23 -17.37 2.49
N ASP A 146 14.08 -17.35 1.46
CA ASP A 146 15.49 -17.69 1.52
C ASP A 146 16.38 -16.46 1.69
N PHE A 147 15.93 -15.30 1.20
CA PHE A 147 16.66 -14.02 1.26
C PHE A 147 15.76 -12.93 1.80
N HIS A 148 16.30 -12.07 2.69
CA HIS A 148 15.54 -11.07 3.41
C HIS A 148 16.15 -9.69 3.20
N PHE A 149 15.41 -8.80 2.52
CA PHE A 149 15.78 -7.40 2.32
C PHE A 149 14.94 -6.52 3.24
N VAL A 150 15.53 -6.08 4.35
CA VAL A 150 14.82 -5.40 5.43
C VAL A 150 15.09 -3.91 5.47
N SER A 151 14.14 -3.16 6.01
CA SER A 151 14.20 -1.69 6.02
C SER A 151 15.17 -1.12 7.07
N ASN A 152 15.40 -1.83 8.16
CA ASN A 152 16.22 -1.34 9.28
C ASN A 152 16.76 -2.48 10.15
N LYS A 153 17.62 -2.10 11.13
CA LYS A 153 18.25 -3.05 12.06
C LYS A 153 17.23 -3.81 12.91
N ASP A 154 16.17 -3.18 13.40
CA ASP A 154 15.19 -3.85 14.27
C ASP A 154 14.44 -4.95 13.51
N ALA A 155 14.13 -4.72 12.23
CA ALA A 155 13.54 -5.71 11.35
C ALA A 155 14.52 -6.87 11.10
N ALA A 156 15.82 -6.58 10.88
CA ALA A 156 16.85 -7.59 10.73
C ALA A 156 16.99 -8.45 12.00
N ASP A 157 17.10 -7.83 13.16
CA ASP A 157 17.25 -8.52 14.45
C ASP A 157 16.03 -9.42 14.74
N ARG A 158 14.81 -8.97 14.36
CA ARG A 158 13.58 -9.77 14.51
C ARG A 158 13.61 -10.99 13.63
N ILE A 159 13.98 -10.86 12.35
CA ILE A 159 14.09 -11.99 11.41
C ILE A 159 15.13 -13.01 11.89
N ILE A 160 16.28 -12.57 12.38
CA ILE A 160 17.31 -13.43 12.94
C ILE A 160 16.77 -14.18 14.18
N LYS A 161 16.03 -13.49 15.07
CA LYS A 161 15.38 -14.11 16.22
C LYS A 161 14.29 -15.14 15.83
N MET A 162 13.68 -14.98 14.66
CA MET A 162 12.77 -15.98 14.09
C MET A 162 13.49 -17.21 13.55
N GLY A 163 14.83 -17.26 13.63
CA GLY A 163 15.64 -18.39 13.21
C GLY A 163 16.17 -18.33 11.78
N GLU A 164 16.07 -17.17 11.11
CA GLU A 164 16.63 -17.01 9.76
C GLU A 164 18.16 -16.84 9.81
N ASN A 165 18.83 -17.34 8.78
CA ASN A 165 20.29 -17.26 8.68
C ASN A 165 20.72 -15.79 8.45
N LYS A 166 21.52 -15.25 9.40
CA LYS A 166 22.03 -13.89 9.34
C LYS A 166 22.74 -13.56 8.02
N LYS A 167 23.38 -14.55 7.37
CA LYS A 167 24.05 -14.34 6.07
C LYS A 167 23.11 -13.98 4.93
N ASN A 168 21.82 -14.32 5.08
CA ASN A 168 20.78 -14.07 4.08
C ASN A 168 19.91 -12.86 4.44
N VAL A 169 20.25 -12.09 5.50
CA VAL A 169 19.52 -10.90 5.93
C VAL A 169 20.31 -9.64 5.55
N TYR A 170 19.74 -8.83 4.67
CA TYR A 170 20.36 -7.62 4.13
C TYR A 170 19.57 -6.38 4.55
N ILE A 171 20.21 -5.43 5.22
CA ILE A 171 19.60 -4.13 5.54
C ILE A 171 19.73 -3.25 4.29
N SER A 172 18.71 -3.26 3.44
CA SER A 172 18.70 -2.52 2.17
C SER A 172 17.98 -1.17 2.22
N GLY A 173 17.35 -0.86 3.35
CA GLY A 173 16.46 0.28 3.46
C GLY A 173 15.04 -0.02 2.96
N CYS A 174 14.20 1.00 2.95
CA CYS A 174 12.81 0.89 2.50
C CYS A 174 12.67 1.40 1.07
N PRO A 175 12.23 0.58 0.10
CA PRO A 175 12.09 1.01 -1.30
C PRO A 175 11.12 2.18 -1.51
N SER A 176 10.17 2.37 -0.61
CA SER A 176 9.28 3.54 -0.64
C SER A 176 10.06 4.86 -0.49
N ILE A 177 11.16 4.83 0.27
CA ILE A 177 11.99 6.02 0.50
C ILE A 177 12.81 6.36 -0.75
N ASP A 178 13.21 5.39 -1.56
CA ASP A 178 13.89 5.66 -2.83
C ASP A 178 13.03 6.54 -3.74
N LEU A 179 11.73 6.25 -3.79
CA LEU A 179 10.78 7.03 -4.56
C LEU A 179 10.54 8.41 -3.94
N ALA A 180 10.41 8.50 -2.61
CA ALA A 180 10.27 9.75 -1.89
C ALA A 180 11.49 10.67 -2.11
N LYS A 181 12.71 10.11 -2.05
CA LYS A 181 13.96 10.81 -2.36
C LYS A 181 13.98 11.33 -3.80
N ALA A 182 13.52 10.53 -4.76
CA ALA A 182 13.50 10.91 -6.18
C ALA A 182 12.59 12.12 -6.48
N ILE A 183 11.62 12.39 -5.58
CA ILE A 183 10.70 13.55 -5.73
C ILE A 183 10.99 14.68 -4.74
N GLU A 184 11.98 14.54 -3.87
CA GLU A 184 12.24 15.45 -2.76
C GLU A 184 12.33 16.93 -3.19
N ASN A 185 12.96 17.21 -4.31
CA ASN A 185 13.11 18.56 -4.88
C ASN A 185 12.00 18.95 -5.86
N LYS A 186 11.02 18.07 -6.11
CA LYS A 186 9.89 18.37 -6.99
C LYS A 186 8.81 19.14 -6.21
N LYS A 187 8.20 20.13 -6.86
CA LYS A 187 7.05 20.86 -6.33
C LYS A 187 5.82 20.57 -7.18
N VAL A 188 4.64 20.70 -6.60
CA VAL A 188 3.41 20.81 -7.39
C VAL A 188 3.57 22.03 -8.29
N LYS A 189 3.31 21.87 -9.58
CA LYS A 189 3.29 23.02 -10.49
C LYS A 189 2.12 23.93 -10.08
N LYS A 190 2.37 25.21 -9.86
CA LYS A 190 1.33 26.22 -9.57
C LYS A 190 0.30 26.25 -10.72
N ASN A 191 -0.95 26.52 -10.40
CA ASN A 191 -2.09 26.60 -11.33
C ASN A 191 -2.51 25.28 -12.00
N ILE A 192 -2.13 24.13 -11.46
CA ILE A 192 -2.71 22.88 -11.89
C ILE A 192 -4.01 22.65 -11.11
N ARG A 193 -5.15 22.95 -11.75
CA ARG A 193 -6.35 22.14 -11.52
C ARG A 193 -6.03 20.77 -12.12
N LEU A 194 -5.40 19.91 -11.33
CA LEU A 194 -5.29 18.51 -11.73
C LEU A 194 -6.72 18.03 -11.92
N PRO A 195 -7.10 17.52 -13.11
CA PRO A 195 -8.27 16.70 -13.20
C PRO A 195 -7.96 15.41 -12.43
N LEU A 196 -7.96 15.50 -11.08
CA LEU A 196 -7.94 14.33 -10.23
C LEU A 196 -9.16 13.52 -10.66
N LYS A 197 -8.92 12.44 -11.43
CA LYS A 197 -9.99 11.52 -11.81
C LYS A 197 -10.67 11.06 -10.51
N GLY A 198 -11.85 11.57 -10.26
CA GLY A 198 -12.54 11.37 -8.98
C GLY A 198 -13.91 12.03 -9.00
N VAL A 199 -14.55 12.07 -7.85
CA VAL A 199 -15.89 12.63 -7.65
C VAL A 199 -15.93 13.55 -6.44
N GLY A 200 -16.79 14.56 -6.46
CA GLY A 200 -16.92 15.55 -5.39
C GLY A 200 -16.30 16.89 -5.77
N HIS A 201 -15.86 17.64 -4.76
CA HIS A 201 -15.35 19.00 -4.90
C HIS A 201 -14.08 19.09 -5.74
N ASP A 202 -13.97 20.12 -6.54
CA ASP A 202 -12.73 20.41 -7.28
C ASP A 202 -11.73 21.13 -6.37
N VAL A 203 -10.57 20.51 -6.16
CA VAL A 203 -9.53 21.02 -5.26
C VAL A 203 -8.60 21.98 -6.02
N VAL A 204 -8.35 23.13 -5.42
CA VAL A 204 -7.37 24.13 -5.88
C VAL A 204 -6.05 23.87 -5.14
N LEU A 205 -5.04 23.35 -5.84
CA LEU A 205 -3.79 22.90 -5.20
C LEU A 205 -2.89 24.05 -4.71
N ASP A 206 -3.19 25.29 -5.07
CA ASP A 206 -2.50 26.48 -4.54
C ASP A 206 -3.07 26.94 -3.19
N GLU A 207 -4.21 26.39 -2.76
CA GLU A 207 -4.81 26.62 -1.45
C GLU A 207 -4.48 25.48 -0.51
N PRO A 208 -4.51 25.72 0.82
CA PRO A 208 -4.29 24.65 1.80
C PRO A 208 -5.28 23.50 1.67
N TYR A 209 -4.80 22.25 1.68
CA TYR A 209 -5.62 21.05 1.58
C TYR A 209 -5.09 19.91 2.46
N LEU A 210 -5.99 19.02 2.84
CA LEU A 210 -5.70 17.78 3.53
C LEU A 210 -5.64 16.60 2.56
N VAL A 211 -4.86 15.59 2.91
CA VAL A 211 -4.92 14.28 2.25
C VAL A 211 -5.41 13.24 3.22
N VAL A 212 -6.43 12.47 2.85
CA VAL A 212 -6.99 11.40 3.69
C VAL A 212 -6.75 10.05 3.06
N MET A 213 -6.15 9.13 3.83
CA MET A 213 -5.95 7.73 3.49
C MET A 213 -6.27 6.84 4.68
N GLN A 214 -7.52 6.44 4.81
CA GLN A 214 -7.99 5.55 5.87
C GLN A 214 -8.47 4.23 5.29
N HIS A 215 -7.99 3.14 5.85
CA HIS A 215 -8.31 1.78 5.45
C HIS A 215 -8.98 1.04 6.62
N PRO A 216 -9.82 0.04 6.36
CA PRO A 216 -10.33 -0.81 7.42
C PRO A 216 -9.18 -1.56 8.10
N VAL A 217 -9.39 -1.93 9.37
CA VAL A 217 -8.50 -2.79 10.14
C VAL A 217 -9.13 -4.18 10.19
N THR A 218 -8.40 -5.20 9.73
CA THR A 218 -8.95 -6.55 9.56
C THR A 218 -9.50 -7.16 10.86
N TYR A 219 -8.93 -6.81 12.02
CA TYR A 219 -9.42 -7.24 13.33
C TYR A 219 -10.64 -6.45 13.84
N GLU A 220 -10.96 -5.32 13.19
CA GLU A 220 -12.05 -4.40 13.53
C GLU A 220 -12.95 -4.16 12.29
N TRP A 221 -13.03 -5.15 11.40
CA TRP A 221 -13.70 -5.02 10.10
C TRP A 221 -15.19 -4.65 10.23
N ASP A 222 -15.84 -5.14 11.27
CA ASP A 222 -17.24 -4.88 11.62
C ASP A 222 -17.50 -3.41 12.04
N LYS A 223 -16.48 -2.68 12.46
CA LYS A 223 -16.52 -1.26 12.84
C LYS A 223 -16.12 -0.31 11.71
N ALA A 224 -15.78 -0.83 10.53
CA ALA A 224 -15.22 -0.05 9.45
C ALA A 224 -16.13 1.12 9.00
N PHE A 225 -17.45 0.90 8.99
CA PHE A 225 -18.44 1.94 8.69
C PHE A 225 -18.38 3.11 9.67
N ASP A 226 -18.38 2.82 10.98
CA ASP A 226 -18.37 3.83 12.04
C ASP A 226 -17.02 4.59 12.07
N HIS A 227 -15.91 3.87 11.94
CA HIS A 227 -14.58 4.47 11.91
C HIS A 227 -14.43 5.51 10.80
N ILE A 228 -14.93 5.21 9.60
CA ILE A 228 -14.91 6.14 8.47
C ILE A 228 -15.83 7.33 8.73
N ASN A 229 -17.02 7.12 9.29
CA ASN A 229 -17.97 8.20 9.60
C ASN A 229 -17.43 9.20 10.63
N MET A 230 -16.65 8.74 11.63
CA MET A 230 -16.00 9.64 12.59
C MET A 230 -15.00 10.57 11.86
N THR A 231 -14.20 10.02 10.96
CA THR A 231 -13.23 10.80 10.20
C THR A 231 -13.93 11.74 9.19
N LEU A 232 -14.93 11.26 8.45
CA LEU A 232 -15.72 12.09 7.52
C LEU A 232 -16.35 13.28 8.24
N SER A 233 -16.91 13.04 9.43
CA SER A 233 -17.53 14.07 10.25
C SER A 233 -16.52 15.12 10.74
N ALA A 234 -15.32 14.69 11.17
CA ALA A 234 -14.25 15.58 11.59
C ALA A 234 -13.77 16.46 10.43
N ILE A 235 -13.51 15.86 9.28
CA ILE A 235 -13.06 16.57 8.07
C ILE A 235 -14.12 17.56 7.56
N HIS A 236 -15.39 17.15 7.56
CA HIS A 236 -16.48 18.02 7.13
C HIS A 236 -16.61 19.28 8.00
N GLU A 237 -16.48 19.16 9.32
CA GLU A 237 -16.52 20.29 10.23
C GLU A 237 -15.35 21.26 10.11
N LEU A 238 -14.18 20.78 9.70
CA LEU A 238 -13.01 21.63 9.44
C LEU A 238 -13.19 22.50 8.21
N ASN A 239 -14.04 22.08 7.28
CA ASN A 239 -14.34 22.80 6.02
C ASN A 239 -13.07 23.18 5.22
N ILE A 240 -12.00 22.37 5.33
CA ILE A 240 -10.76 22.50 4.57
C ILE A 240 -10.87 21.64 3.31
N GLN A 241 -10.34 22.11 2.19
CA GLN A 241 -10.25 21.29 0.99
C GLN A 241 -9.54 19.98 1.29
N THR A 242 -10.10 18.87 0.83
CA THR A 242 -9.59 17.54 1.18
C THR A 242 -9.57 16.63 -0.04
N ILE A 243 -8.46 15.93 -0.23
CA ILE A 243 -8.34 14.85 -1.21
C ILE A 243 -8.40 13.53 -0.45
N TRP A 244 -9.47 12.77 -0.67
CA TRP A 244 -9.72 11.50 0.02
C TRP A 244 -9.51 10.34 -0.93
N PHE A 245 -8.54 9.46 -0.62
CA PHE A 245 -8.32 8.23 -1.37
C PHE A 245 -9.24 7.12 -0.91
N TRP A 246 -9.86 6.42 -1.87
CA TRP A 246 -10.66 5.24 -1.57
C TRP A 246 -9.85 4.17 -0.83
N PRO A 247 -10.50 3.41 0.07
CA PRO A 247 -9.83 2.36 0.84
C PRO A 247 -9.27 1.25 -0.06
N ASN A 248 -8.33 0.46 0.49
CA ASN A 248 -7.82 -0.75 -0.16
C ASN A 248 -8.85 -1.89 -0.11
N VAL A 249 -8.54 -3.01 -0.80
CA VAL A 249 -9.33 -4.25 -0.85
C VAL A 249 -9.16 -5.11 0.43
N ASP A 250 -9.23 -4.53 1.59
CA ASP A 250 -9.16 -5.25 2.87
C ASP A 250 -10.59 -5.57 3.35
N ALA A 251 -10.75 -6.59 4.23
CA ALA A 251 -12.06 -6.89 4.83
C ALA A 251 -12.62 -5.64 5.52
N GLY A 252 -13.89 -5.30 5.27
CA GLY A 252 -14.55 -4.07 5.72
C GLY A 252 -14.43 -2.89 4.73
N SER A 253 -13.79 -3.07 3.56
CA SER A 253 -13.66 -1.96 2.60
C SER A 253 -14.98 -1.62 1.90
N ASP A 254 -15.90 -2.57 1.76
CA ASP A 254 -17.25 -2.28 1.26
C ASP A 254 -18.06 -1.41 2.24
N ASP A 255 -17.96 -1.66 3.54
CA ASP A 255 -18.58 -0.84 4.57
C ASP A 255 -17.96 0.56 4.63
N SER A 256 -16.64 0.67 4.54
CA SER A 256 -15.96 1.95 4.40
C SER A 256 -16.43 2.72 3.16
N SER A 257 -16.56 2.02 2.03
CA SER A 257 -17.03 2.62 0.77
C SER A 257 -18.50 3.00 0.84
N ARG A 258 -19.33 2.24 1.56
CA ARG A 258 -20.75 2.56 1.82
C ARG A 258 -20.87 3.82 2.65
N ALA A 259 -20.07 3.98 3.71
CA ALA A 259 -20.05 5.20 4.52
C ALA A 259 -19.71 6.43 3.67
N ILE A 260 -18.70 6.35 2.82
CA ILE A 260 -18.30 7.43 1.90
C ILE A 260 -19.45 7.77 0.92
N ARG A 261 -20.13 6.78 0.34
CA ARG A 261 -21.26 7.02 -0.58
C ARG A 261 -22.41 7.72 0.10
N ILE A 262 -22.85 7.22 1.26
CA ILE A 262 -23.95 7.82 2.06
C ILE A 262 -23.58 9.25 2.47
N PHE A 263 -22.35 9.49 2.91
CA PHE A 263 -21.89 10.84 3.27
C PHE A 263 -21.99 11.81 2.09
N ARG A 264 -21.55 11.39 0.90
CA ARG A 264 -21.60 12.22 -0.31
C ARG A 264 -23.02 12.59 -0.73
N GLU A 265 -23.97 11.65 -0.60
CA GLU A 265 -25.39 11.87 -0.92
C GLU A 265 -26.02 12.86 0.05
N ASN A 266 -25.69 12.79 1.35
CA ASN A 266 -26.26 13.62 2.40
C ASN A 266 -25.58 14.98 2.56
N LYS A 267 -24.33 15.15 2.11
CA LYS A 267 -23.51 16.36 2.30
C LYS A 267 -23.02 16.90 0.96
N ILE A 268 -23.94 17.45 0.17
CA ILE A 268 -23.66 17.92 -1.21
C ILE A 268 -22.61 19.06 -1.22
N ASN A 269 -22.62 19.95 -0.22
CA ASN A 269 -21.72 21.12 -0.13
C ASN A 269 -20.44 20.81 0.69
N ASN A 270 -19.87 19.62 0.59
CA ASN A 270 -18.60 19.31 1.23
C ASN A 270 -17.41 19.70 0.32
N LYS A 271 -16.25 19.99 0.94
CA LYS A 271 -15.00 20.32 0.24
C LYS A 271 -14.09 19.11 0.02
N ILE A 272 -14.67 17.92 -0.24
CA ILE A 272 -13.92 16.67 -0.37
C ILE A 272 -13.95 16.19 -1.81
N ARG A 273 -12.77 15.92 -2.36
CA ARG A 273 -12.55 15.21 -3.63
C ARG A 273 -12.18 13.76 -3.35
N PHE A 274 -12.98 12.83 -3.78
CA PHE A 274 -12.72 11.39 -3.64
C PHE A 274 -12.01 10.86 -4.88
N VAL A 275 -10.85 10.23 -4.68
CA VAL A 275 -9.93 9.79 -5.74
C VAL A 275 -9.61 8.30 -5.56
N LYS A 276 -9.62 7.52 -6.66
CA LYS A 276 -9.28 6.09 -6.60
C LYS A 276 -7.77 5.87 -6.49
N ASN A 277 -7.01 6.50 -7.37
CA ASN A 277 -5.56 6.29 -7.47
C ASN A 277 -4.88 7.48 -8.17
N LEU A 278 -3.58 7.62 -7.89
CA LEU A 278 -2.64 8.46 -8.64
C LEU A 278 -1.36 7.67 -8.91
N PRO A 279 -0.59 8.01 -9.96
CA PRO A 279 0.77 7.53 -10.11
C PRO A 279 1.58 7.80 -8.84
N PRO A 280 2.49 6.91 -8.42
CA PRO A 280 3.18 7.03 -7.15
C PRO A 280 3.92 8.35 -6.95
N GLU A 281 4.59 8.85 -7.97
CA GLU A 281 5.32 10.11 -7.92
C GLU A 281 4.39 11.31 -7.79
N GLU A 282 3.29 11.32 -8.55
CA GLU A 282 2.27 12.38 -8.49
C GLU A 282 1.60 12.41 -7.11
N PHE A 283 1.30 11.23 -6.56
CA PHE A 283 0.77 11.09 -5.22
C PHE A 283 1.71 11.67 -4.15
N LEU A 284 3.00 11.35 -4.21
CA LEU A 284 3.97 11.85 -3.24
C LEU A 284 4.19 13.37 -3.36
N ILE A 285 4.19 13.91 -4.58
CA ILE A 285 4.29 15.36 -4.82
C ILE A 285 3.06 16.07 -4.24
N LEU A 286 1.86 15.53 -4.48
CA LEU A 286 0.62 16.06 -3.92
C LEU A 286 0.63 16.00 -2.40
N LEU A 287 1.04 14.88 -1.82
CA LEU A 287 1.12 14.69 -0.39
C LEU A 287 2.11 15.66 0.27
N LYS A 288 3.28 15.87 -0.34
CA LYS A 288 4.30 16.82 0.13
C LYS A 288 3.79 18.25 0.24
N SER A 289 2.84 18.63 -0.58
CA SER A 289 2.27 19.99 -0.60
C SER A 289 1.00 20.11 0.25
N SER A 290 0.54 19.03 0.87
CA SER A 290 -0.62 19.06 1.77
C SER A 290 -0.26 19.61 3.15
N LEU A 291 -1.29 20.06 3.90
CA LEU A 291 -1.14 20.44 5.31
C LEU A 291 -0.72 19.25 6.16
N CYS A 292 -1.40 18.12 6.00
CA CYS A 292 -1.08 16.87 6.66
C CYS A 292 -1.73 15.67 5.96
N LEU A 293 -1.24 14.47 6.28
CA LEU A 293 -1.92 13.21 6.00
C LEU A 293 -2.78 12.80 7.20
N VAL A 294 -4.05 12.50 6.96
CA VAL A 294 -4.99 12.00 7.97
C VAL A 294 -5.40 10.56 7.63
N GLY A 295 -5.39 9.65 8.60
CA GLY A 295 -5.82 8.27 8.43
C GLY A 295 -4.81 7.27 8.98
N ASN A 296 -4.80 6.04 8.43
CA ASN A 296 -4.00 4.94 8.96
C ASN A 296 -3.13 4.24 7.90
N SER A 297 -2.78 4.95 6.84
CA SER A 297 -1.89 4.40 5.81
C SER A 297 -0.44 4.32 6.30
N SER A 298 0.27 3.24 5.91
CA SER A 298 1.70 3.10 6.19
C SER A 298 2.58 4.18 5.53
N VAL A 299 2.04 4.91 4.56
CA VAL A 299 2.67 6.10 3.97
C VAL A 299 2.98 7.15 5.03
N GLY A 300 2.08 7.33 6.02
CA GLY A 300 2.30 8.26 7.14
C GLY A 300 3.54 7.92 7.97
N ILE A 301 3.80 6.62 8.15
CA ILE A 301 4.92 6.14 8.97
C ILE A 301 6.25 6.12 8.19
N ARG A 302 6.22 5.99 6.87
CA ARG A 302 7.42 5.83 6.04
C ARG A 302 7.73 7.10 5.24
N GLU A 303 7.01 7.30 4.15
CA GLU A 303 7.26 8.38 3.20
C GLU A 303 7.05 9.76 3.83
N CYS A 304 6.00 9.93 4.64
CA CYS A 304 5.76 11.20 5.35
C CYS A 304 6.85 11.51 6.37
N SER A 305 7.35 10.50 7.08
CA SER A 305 8.45 10.71 8.04
C SER A 305 9.74 11.15 7.34
N TYR A 306 10.03 10.59 6.16
CA TYR A 306 11.19 11.02 5.36
C TYR A 306 11.02 12.44 4.80
N LEU A 307 9.80 12.77 4.33
CA LEU A 307 9.50 14.06 3.70
C LEU A 307 9.16 15.18 4.71
N GLY A 308 9.10 14.87 6.00
CA GLY A 308 8.73 15.85 7.05
C GLY A 308 7.27 16.29 7.01
N ILE A 309 6.37 15.46 6.48
CA ILE A 309 4.94 15.77 6.35
C ILE A 309 4.22 15.42 7.65
N PRO A 310 3.44 16.35 8.27
CA PRO A 310 2.64 16.05 9.45
C PRO A 310 1.61 14.93 9.18
N VAL A 311 1.39 14.08 10.19
CA VAL A 311 0.47 12.93 10.08
C VAL A 311 -0.40 12.84 11.31
N VAL A 312 -1.72 12.77 11.12
CA VAL A 312 -2.68 12.34 12.12
C VAL A 312 -3.01 10.88 11.86
N ASN A 313 -2.36 9.98 12.63
CA ASN A 313 -2.56 8.54 12.49
C ASN A 313 -3.75 8.08 13.33
N ILE A 314 -4.78 7.52 12.70
CA ILE A 314 -6.05 7.17 13.35
C ILE A 314 -6.12 5.66 13.63
N GLY A 315 -6.31 5.31 14.90
CA GLY A 315 -6.58 3.93 15.34
C GLY A 315 -5.35 3.02 15.30
N THR A 316 -5.59 1.73 15.31
CA THR A 316 -4.66 0.66 15.70
C THR A 316 -3.83 0.08 14.55
N ARG A 317 -4.18 0.37 13.28
CA ARG A 317 -3.58 -0.30 12.10
C ARG A 317 -2.05 -0.21 12.06
N GLN A 318 -1.48 0.86 12.58
CA GLN A 318 -0.02 1.08 12.59
C GLN A 318 0.64 0.80 13.95
N ASP A 319 -0.06 0.13 14.88
CA ASP A 319 0.48 -0.20 16.20
C ASP A 319 1.80 -0.99 16.12
N GLY A 320 2.70 -0.75 17.07
CA GLY A 320 4.01 -1.38 17.13
C GLY A 320 5.05 -0.85 16.14
N ARG A 321 4.68 -0.04 15.14
CA ARG A 321 5.66 0.57 14.22
C ARG A 321 6.39 1.73 14.87
N LYS A 322 7.67 1.90 14.55
CA LYS A 322 8.42 3.11 14.90
C LYS A 322 7.76 4.32 14.24
N ARG A 323 7.59 5.40 15.01
CA ARG A 323 7.07 6.70 14.55
C ARG A 323 8.20 7.68 14.38
N GLY A 324 8.09 8.52 13.34
CA GLY A 324 8.80 9.79 13.29
C GLY A 324 8.10 10.83 14.17
N GLU A 325 8.79 11.92 14.48
CA GLU A 325 8.24 13.05 15.25
C GLU A 325 7.07 13.76 14.54
N ASN A 326 6.90 13.51 13.26
CA ASN A 326 5.82 14.03 12.41
C ASN A 326 4.47 13.34 12.63
N VAL A 327 4.39 12.26 13.43
CA VAL A 327 3.19 11.42 13.57
C VAL A 327 2.54 11.63 14.94
N LEU A 328 1.28 12.04 14.92
CA LEU A 328 0.40 12.11 16.10
C LEU A 328 -0.64 11.00 16.02
N ASP A 329 -0.62 10.08 16.99
CA ASP A 329 -1.59 8.99 17.10
C ASP A 329 -2.87 9.46 17.79
N VAL A 330 -4.03 9.12 17.22
CA VAL A 330 -5.35 9.44 17.76
C VAL A 330 -6.33 8.26 17.68
N THR A 331 -7.34 8.26 18.52
CA THR A 331 -8.43 7.28 18.49
C THR A 331 -9.49 7.64 17.44
N TYR A 332 -10.42 6.70 17.18
CA TYR A 332 -11.60 6.94 16.35
C TYR A 332 -12.64 7.80 17.07
N ASP A 333 -12.30 9.05 17.28
CA ASP A 333 -13.17 10.05 17.88
C ASP A 333 -13.13 11.35 17.08
N LYS A 334 -14.29 11.87 16.70
CA LYS A 334 -14.42 13.05 15.85
C LYS A 334 -13.72 14.28 16.43
N LYS A 335 -13.87 14.53 17.73
CA LYS A 335 -13.28 15.71 18.39
C LYS A 335 -11.76 15.59 18.47
N THR A 336 -11.28 14.40 18.82
CA THR A 336 -9.83 14.11 18.90
C THR A 336 -9.17 14.25 17.55
N ILE A 337 -9.78 13.68 16.50
CA ILE A 337 -9.26 13.80 15.11
C ILE A 337 -9.21 15.27 14.68
N LYS A 338 -10.29 16.02 14.90
CA LYS A 338 -10.38 17.44 14.55
C LYS A 338 -9.30 18.28 15.25
N ASN A 339 -9.13 18.09 16.56
CA ASN A 339 -8.15 18.83 17.35
C ASN A 339 -6.71 18.50 16.96
N ALA A 340 -6.44 17.27 16.54
CA ALA A 340 -5.12 16.86 16.09
C ALA A 340 -4.73 17.43 14.70
N ILE A 341 -5.71 17.81 13.89
CA ILE A 341 -5.49 18.44 12.58
C ILE A 341 -5.23 19.95 12.72
N LEU A 342 -5.84 20.61 13.70
CA LEU A 342 -5.67 22.04 14.00
C LEU A 342 -4.37 22.31 14.73
#